data_1a3bf361599f3c870b00e0f63d35713c
#
_entry.id   1a3bf361599f3c870b00e0f63d35713c
#
_cell.length_a   1.000
_cell.length_b   1.000
_cell.length_c   1.000
_cell.angle_alpha   90.00
_cell.angle_beta   90.00
_cell.angle_gamma   90.00
#
_symmetry.space_group_name_H-M   'P 1'
#
loop_
_entity.id
_entity.type
_entity.pdbx_description
1 polymer ?
#
loop_
_entity_poly.entity_id
_entity_poly.type
_entity_poly.pdbx_seq_one_letter_code
_entity_poly.pdbx_strand_id
1 'polypeptide(L)'
;LSEGTLDALKATVVVIRAGRRKMAIVGLDLGRSPQEESLQAIRSEIKAQAGIDVSFISGSHTHHGPILELFDAPGRGRGRFDAAIRYNRQLEKSLIEAIVLASQRMVPAKIGQGAKELEGFNRNRHTKLRPAPLDTRLGVLRFDALDSGKNIATIVNFTGHPTNISSDVRKFSADYVGAMREVVSEQTGGIVVFKQGASGDISVDRGAHGDYLGYGAALGREVLKVYQEIECKVVDAPTLRFKEERFTYSSRTDFKNPLVQGVYSMAFFPELVENFVAEYQDGIRPRLTVAVLNKEIAFVGGSGEFFCNHAIRLRERARMESCFFFGYCNGYHQYFPTIEATAEGGYGADAQVAPAQIGAGEDLMNQALRWLYQIR
;
A
#
# COMPACT_ATOMS: atom_id res chain seq x y z
N LEU A 1 22.61 -9.75 0.41
CA LEU A 1 21.92 -10.47 1.48
C LEU A 1 21.84 -9.57 2.71
N SER A 2 20.79 -9.75 3.53
CA SER A 2 20.66 -9.01 4.78
C SER A 2 21.74 -9.44 5.79
N GLU A 3 22.26 -8.49 6.56
CA GLU A 3 23.25 -8.66 7.61
C GLU A 3 22.62 -8.61 9.02
N GLY A 4 21.28 -8.64 9.10
CA GLY A 4 20.54 -8.62 10.36
C GLY A 4 19.28 -7.79 10.30
N THR A 5 18.80 -7.35 11.45
CA THR A 5 17.55 -6.60 11.63
C THR A 5 17.80 -5.38 12.51
N LEU A 6 17.34 -4.20 12.10
CA LEU A 6 17.32 -3.00 12.94
C LEU A 6 16.06 -3.00 13.81
N ASP A 7 14.92 -3.31 13.22
CA ASP A 7 13.62 -3.42 13.88
C ASP A 7 12.77 -4.52 13.23
N ALA A 8 11.84 -5.08 13.99
CA ALA A 8 11.04 -6.20 13.55
C ALA A 8 10.01 -5.76 12.49
N LEU A 9 9.97 -6.47 11.36
CA LEU A 9 8.94 -6.30 10.36
C LEU A 9 7.62 -6.88 10.87
N LYS A 10 6.54 -6.13 10.74
CA LYS A 10 5.21 -6.52 11.21
C LYS A 10 4.19 -6.57 10.06
N ALA A 11 3.24 -7.48 10.20
CA ALA A 11 1.98 -7.43 9.47
C ALA A 11 0.89 -7.00 10.47
N THR A 12 0.17 -5.93 10.18
CA THR A 12 -0.91 -5.41 11.01
C THR A 12 -2.24 -5.58 10.30
N VAL A 13 -3.23 -6.14 10.98
CA VAL A 13 -4.50 -6.59 10.37
C VAL A 13 -5.69 -6.01 11.11
N VAL A 14 -6.63 -5.45 10.36
CA VAL A 14 -7.95 -5.05 10.84
C VAL A 14 -9.01 -5.70 9.95
N VAL A 15 -9.99 -6.35 10.57
CA VAL A 15 -11.17 -6.89 9.89
C VAL A 15 -12.40 -6.08 10.28
N ILE A 16 -13.10 -5.57 9.28
CA ILE A 16 -14.32 -4.76 9.45
C ILE A 16 -15.51 -5.55 8.91
N ARG A 17 -16.55 -5.68 9.71
CA ARG A 17 -17.85 -6.20 9.28
C ARG A 17 -18.88 -5.08 9.26
N ALA A 18 -19.51 -4.88 8.12
CA ALA A 18 -20.65 -3.97 7.98
C ALA A 18 -21.80 -4.69 7.29
N GLY A 19 -22.90 -4.85 8.00
CA GLY A 19 -23.99 -5.72 7.60
C GLY A 19 -23.53 -7.18 7.48
N ARG A 20 -23.72 -7.77 6.30
CA ARG A 20 -23.33 -9.16 6.01
C ARG A 20 -21.92 -9.29 5.40
N ARG A 21 -21.27 -8.19 5.06
CA ARG A 21 -19.99 -8.18 4.34
C ARG A 21 -18.82 -7.96 5.28
N LYS A 22 -17.69 -8.58 4.93
CA LYS A 22 -16.43 -8.42 5.66
C LYS A 22 -15.31 -7.93 4.75
N MET A 23 -14.50 -7.01 5.27
CA MET A 23 -13.33 -6.45 4.62
C MET A 23 -12.11 -6.63 5.51
N ALA A 24 -10.98 -7.06 4.95
CA ALA A 24 -9.69 -7.06 5.62
C ALA A 24 -8.81 -5.90 5.12
N ILE A 25 -8.23 -5.12 6.02
CA ILE A 25 -7.22 -4.11 5.73
C ILE A 25 -5.93 -4.54 6.40
N VAL A 26 -4.89 -4.75 5.58
CA VAL A 26 -3.60 -5.30 6.01
C VAL A 26 -2.49 -4.35 5.58
N GLY A 27 -1.68 -3.92 6.55
CA GLY A 27 -0.42 -3.21 6.34
C GLY A 27 0.76 -4.14 6.58
N LEU A 28 1.71 -4.16 5.64
CA LEU A 28 2.91 -4.98 5.70
C LEU A 28 4.15 -4.08 5.74
N ASP A 29 5.09 -4.35 6.62
CA ASP A 29 6.41 -3.72 6.61
C ASP A 29 7.30 -4.39 5.53
N LEU A 30 6.83 -4.32 4.30
CA LEU A 30 7.45 -4.92 3.12
C LEU A 30 7.45 -3.94 1.95
N GLY A 31 8.30 -4.16 0.96
CA GLY A 31 8.40 -3.33 -0.23
C GLY A 31 7.09 -3.27 -1.04
N ARG A 32 6.29 -4.32 -0.99
CA ARG A 32 5.06 -4.46 -1.79
C ARG A 32 4.10 -5.50 -1.22
N SER A 33 2.91 -5.60 -1.80
CA SER A 33 1.96 -6.69 -1.57
C SER A 33 2.51 -8.02 -2.09
N PRO A 34 2.07 -9.18 -1.57
CA PRO A 34 2.31 -10.46 -2.22
C PRO A 34 1.92 -10.45 -3.69
N GLN A 35 2.64 -11.21 -4.51
CA GLN A 35 2.34 -11.38 -5.93
C GLN A 35 1.02 -12.13 -6.16
N GLU A 36 0.54 -12.13 -7.39
CA GLU A 36 -0.78 -12.61 -7.76
C GLU A 36 -1.05 -14.05 -7.29
N GLU A 37 -0.12 -14.97 -7.46
CA GLU A 37 -0.29 -16.38 -7.03
C GLU A 37 -0.50 -16.46 -5.51
N SER A 38 0.41 -15.87 -4.74
CA SER A 38 0.32 -15.82 -3.27
C SER A 38 -0.92 -15.05 -2.79
N LEU A 39 -1.25 -13.94 -3.47
CA LEU A 39 -2.42 -13.14 -3.14
C LEU A 39 -3.72 -13.93 -3.34
N GLN A 40 -3.85 -14.70 -4.43
CA GLN A 40 -5.01 -15.55 -4.69
C GLN A 40 -5.10 -16.68 -3.68
N ALA A 41 -3.99 -17.33 -3.33
CA ALA A 41 -3.95 -18.35 -2.29
C ALA A 41 -4.47 -17.79 -0.94
N ILE A 42 -3.92 -16.65 -0.50
CA ILE A 42 -4.35 -15.97 0.73
C ILE A 42 -5.85 -15.64 0.67
N ARG A 43 -6.32 -15.04 -0.41
CA ARG A 43 -7.73 -14.60 -0.55
C ARG A 43 -8.72 -15.76 -0.57
N SER A 44 -8.36 -16.86 -1.23
CA SER A 44 -9.18 -18.07 -1.26
C SER A 44 -9.38 -18.63 0.14
N GLU A 45 -8.29 -18.72 0.91
CA GLU A 45 -8.31 -19.26 2.27
C GLU A 45 -9.06 -18.34 3.25
N ILE A 46 -8.82 -17.03 3.23
CA ILE A 46 -9.54 -16.11 4.13
C ILE A 46 -11.02 -15.98 3.78
N LYS A 47 -11.38 -16.20 2.51
CA LYS A 47 -12.79 -16.31 2.11
C LYS A 47 -13.43 -17.57 2.66
N ALA A 48 -12.77 -18.71 2.53
CA ALA A 48 -13.27 -20.00 3.00
C ALA A 48 -13.36 -20.06 4.53
N GLN A 49 -12.31 -19.62 5.24
CA GLN A 49 -12.21 -19.78 6.71
C GLN A 49 -12.87 -18.65 7.50
N ALA A 50 -12.92 -17.43 6.97
CA ALA A 50 -13.40 -16.25 7.70
C ALA A 50 -14.51 -15.48 6.99
N GLY A 51 -14.89 -15.84 5.76
CA GLY A 51 -15.92 -15.15 4.97
C GLY A 51 -15.51 -13.73 4.55
N ILE A 52 -14.22 -13.46 4.38
CA ILE A 52 -13.73 -12.14 3.90
C ILE A 52 -14.17 -11.95 2.45
N ASP A 53 -14.90 -10.88 2.17
CA ASP A 53 -15.44 -10.58 0.85
C ASP A 53 -14.46 -9.79 -0.02
N VAL A 54 -13.70 -8.87 0.60
CA VAL A 54 -12.71 -8.01 -0.04
C VAL A 54 -11.53 -7.76 0.89
N SER A 55 -10.33 -7.62 0.34
CA SER A 55 -9.14 -7.31 1.13
C SER A 55 -8.30 -6.23 0.47
N PHE A 56 -7.65 -5.40 1.30
CA PHE A 56 -6.65 -4.40 0.92
C PHE A 56 -5.33 -4.79 1.60
N ILE A 57 -4.51 -5.58 0.91
CA ILE A 57 -3.21 -6.04 1.41
C ILE A 57 -2.13 -5.21 0.71
N SER A 58 -1.38 -4.39 1.45
CA SER A 58 -0.36 -3.52 0.85
C SER A 58 0.92 -3.45 1.66
N GLY A 59 2.04 -3.32 0.96
CA GLY A 59 3.31 -2.95 1.56
C GLY A 59 3.34 -1.49 2.00
N SER A 60 4.13 -1.20 3.03
CA SER A 60 4.53 0.18 3.39
C SER A 60 5.50 0.76 2.36
N HIS A 61 6.07 -0.10 1.54
CA HIS A 61 7.13 0.16 0.58
C HIS A 61 8.49 0.44 1.24
N THR A 62 8.74 -0.12 2.43
CA THR A 62 10.12 -0.09 2.96
C THR A 62 11.09 -0.75 1.98
N HIS A 63 12.25 -0.13 1.78
CA HIS A 63 13.33 -0.66 0.96
C HIS A 63 14.25 -1.63 1.74
N HIS A 64 13.90 -1.90 2.98
CA HIS A 64 14.63 -2.77 3.91
C HIS A 64 13.83 -4.02 4.28
N GLY A 65 13.03 -4.55 3.34
CA GLY A 65 12.26 -5.78 3.48
C GLY A 65 12.81 -6.92 2.62
N PRO A 66 12.36 -8.17 2.86
CA PRO A 66 12.63 -9.30 1.98
C PRO A 66 11.99 -9.12 0.61
N ILE A 67 12.58 -9.78 -0.39
CA ILE A 67 12.05 -9.83 -1.77
C ILE A 67 10.90 -10.83 -1.83
N LEU A 68 9.79 -10.43 -2.47
CA LEU A 68 8.58 -11.24 -2.62
C LEU A 68 8.36 -11.78 -4.05
N GLU A 69 9.19 -11.40 -5.03
CA GLU A 69 9.05 -11.74 -6.44
C GLU A 69 9.65 -13.10 -6.83
N LEU A 70 10.22 -13.81 -5.88
CA LEU A 70 10.87 -15.09 -6.15
C LEU A 70 9.87 -16.24 -6.00
N PHE A 71 9.85 -17.13 -6.99
CA PHE A 71 8.99 -18.31 -7.04
C PHE A 71 9.78 -19.59 -6.83
N ASP A 72 9.11 -20.62 -6.33
CA ASP A 72 9.66 -21.96 -6.19
C ASP A 72 9.70 -22.70 -7.55
N ALA A 73 10.48 -22.16 -8.48
CA ALA A 73 10.70 -22.74 -9.79
C ALA A 73 12.16 -22.53 -10.24
N PRO A 74 12.75 -23.44 -11.04
CA PRO A 74 14.06 -23.25 -11.63
C PRO A 74 14.11 -21.92 -12.42
N GLY A 75 15.21 -21.16 -12.26
CA GLY A 75 15.40 -19.87 -12.90
C GLY A 75 14.58 -18.72 -12.26
N ARG A 76 13.73 -19.01 -11.26
CA ARG A 76 12.89 -18.02 -10.60
C ARG A 76 13.07 -17.96 -9.08
N GLY A 77 14.25 -18.32 -8.62
CA GLY A 77 14.69 -18.21 -7.22
C GLY A 77 15.09 -19.53 -6.57
N ARG A 78 14.62 -20.67 -7.07
CA ARG A 78 14.99 -21.99 -6.51
C ARG A 78 16.49 -22.23 -6.58
N GLY A 79 17.05 -22.66 -5.46
CA GLY A 79 18.47 -23.00 -5.25
C GLY A 79 19.26 -21.83 -4.64
N ARG A 80 19.31 -20.68 -5.29
CA ARG A 80 20.07 -19.52 -4.80
C ARG A 80 19.32 -18.73 -3.72
N PHE A 81 17.98 -18.65 -3.83
CA PHE A 81 17.12 -17.83 -2.98
C PHE A 81 16.09 -18.65 -2.20
N ASP A 82 16.39 -19.91 -1.88
CA ASP A 82 15.49 -20.80 -1.14
C ASP A 82 15.01 -20.20 0.20
N ALA A 83 15.84 -19.39 0.86
CA ALA A 83 15.44 -18.70 2.08
C ALA A 83 14.32 -17.67 1.85
N ALA A 84 14.37 -16.92 0.73
CA ALA A 84 13.33 -15.96 0.38
C ALA A 84 12.03 -16.69 -0.02
N ILE A 85 12.12 -17.80 -0.72
CA ILE A 85 10.97 -18.65 -1.07
C ILE A 85 10.30 -19.20 0.20
N ARG A 86 11.08 -19.74 1.14
CA ARG A 86 10.54 -20.20 2.44
C ARG A 86 9.87 -19.07 3.21
N TYR A 87 10.47 -17.87 3.20
CA TYR A 87 9.86 -16.69 3.81
C TYR A 87 8.50 -16.36 3.18
N ASN A 88 8.39 -16.36 1.85
CA ASN A 88 7.14 -16.09 1.14
C ASN A 88 6.04 -17.11 1.52
N ARG A 89 6.36 -18.39 1.58
CA ARG A 89 5.41 -19.43 2.03
C ARG A 89 5.00 -19.25 3.49
N GLN A 90 5.93 -18.88 4.36
CA GLN A 90 5.60 -18.58 5.76
C GLN A 90 4.75 -17.32 5.88
N LEU A 91 5.02 -16.29 5.07
CA LEU A 91 4.23 -15.05 5.03
C LEU A 91 2.77 -15.34 4.63
N GLU A 92 2.56 -16.14 3.57
CA GLU A 92 1.22 -16.57 3.15
C GLU A 92 0.44 -17.18 4.31
N LYS A 93 1.03 -18.16 4.98
CA LYS A 93 0.42 -18.83 6.13
C LYS A 93 0.12 -17.87 7.28
N SER A 94 1.09 -17.05 7.65
CA SER A 94 0.95 -16.09 8.75
C SER A 94 -0.12 -15.04 8.47
N LEU A 95 -0.27 -14.59 7.21
CA LEU A 95 -1.31 -13.64 6.82
C LEU A 95 -2.71 -14.26 6.90
N ILE A 96 -2.87 -15.49 6.44
CA ILE A 96 -4.12 -16.24 6.55
C ILE A 96 -4.52 -16.37 8.03
N GLU A 97 -3.62 -16.88 8.86
CA GLU A 97 -3.84 -17.05 10.30
C GLU A 97 -4.20 -15.73 11.00
N ALA A 98 -3.48 -14.65 10.71
CA ALA A 98 -3.71 -13.34 11.31
C ALA A 98 -5.07 -12.75 10.91
N ILE A 99 -5.48 -12.87 9.64
CA ILE A 99 -6.77 -12.36 9.16
C ILE A 99 -7.92 -13.19 9.73
N VAL A 100 -7.79 -14.51 9.78
CA VAL A 100 -8.79 -15.40 10.39
C VAL A 100 -8.96 -15.07 11.87
N LEU A 101 -7.85 -14.94 12.61
CA LEU A 101 -7.86 -14.58 14.01
C LEU A 101 -8.50 -13.20 14.26
N ALA A 102 -8.15 -12.20 13.45
CA ALA A 102 -8.78 -10.88 13.54
C ALA A 102 -10.29 -10.95 13.28
N SER A 103 -10.73 -11.77 12.32
CA SER A 103 -12.16 -11.99 12.07
C SER A 103 -12.89 -12.65 13.23
N GLN A 104 -12.24 -13.54 13.97
CA GLN A 104 -12.80 -14.19 15.15
C GLN A 104 -12.90 -13.27 16.37
N ARG A 105 -12.02 -12.26 16.46
CA ARG A 105 -11.92 -11.31 17.58
C ARG A 105 -12.67 -10.01 17.37
N MET A 106 -13.52 -9.91 16.33
CA MET A 106 -14.32 -8.72 16.11
C MET A 106 -15.26 -8.42 17.28
N VAL A 107 -15.34 -7.14 17.64
CA VAL A 107 -16.28 -6.61 18.64
C VAL A 107 -17.07 -5.44 18.03
N PRO A 108 -18.24 -5.10 18.58
CA PRO A 108 -18.96 -3.90 18.20
C PRO A 108 -18.10 -2.65 18.38
N ALA A 109 -18.10 -1.76 17.39
CA ALA A 109 -17.22 -0.61 17.37
C ALA A 109 -17.92 0.68 16.92
N LYS A 110 -17.42 1.79 17.43
CA LYS A 110 -17.63 3.14 16.89
C LYS A 110 -16.56 3.44 15.86
N ILE A 111 -16.88 4.25 14.87
CA ILE A 111 -15.95 4.66 13.82
C ILE A 111 -15.90 6.18 13.72
N GLY A 112 -14.72 6.72 13.48
CA GLY A 112 -14.50 8.12 13.19
C GLY A 112 -13.32 8.31 12.26
N GLN A 113 -13.26 9.44 11.58
CA GLN A 113 -12.23 9.78 10.61
C GLN A 113 -11.79 11.22 10.75
N GLY A 114 -10.55 11.49 10.37
CA GLY A 114 -9.99 12.82 10.33
C GLY A 114 -8.85 12.92 9.34
N ALA A 115 -8.50 14.13 8.97
CA ALA A 115 -7.35 14.36 8.10
C ALA A 115 -6.74 15.73 8.35
N LYS A 116 -5.45 15.85 8.04
CA LYS A 116 -4.69 17.10 8.15
C LYS A 116 -3.69 17.18 7.01
N GLU A 117 -3.46 18.36 6.46
CA GLU A 117 -2.34 18.60 5.56
C GLU A 117 -1.07 18.81 6.39
N LEU A 118 0.00 18.10 6.02
CA LEU A 118 1.31 18.18 6.68
C LEU A 118 2.33 18.81 5.76
N GLU A 119 2.86 19.95 6.17
CA GLU A 119 4.00 20.58 5.47
C GLU A 119 5.33 20.07 6.04
N GLY A 120 6.35 19.96 5.19
CA GLY A 120 7.72 19.60 5.59
C GLY A 120 7.93 18.12 5.93
N PHE A 121 6.99 17.23 5.63
CA PHE A 121 7.16 15.79 5.80
C PHE A 121 7.50 15.06 4.51
N ASN A 122 7.08 15.57 3.37
CA ASN A 122 7.32 14.96 2.08
C ASN A 122 7.61 16.01 1.01
N ARG A 123 8.16 15.55 -0.13
CA ARG A 123 8.49 16.40 -1.27
C ARG A 123 8.34 15.63 -2.56
N ASN A 124 7.95 16.31 -3.64
CA ASN A 124 7.99 15.72 -4.97
C ASN A 124 9.45 15.55 -5.43
N ARG A 125 9.78 14.36 -5.92
CA ARG A 125 11.13 13.96 -6.37
C ARG A 125 11.25 13.85 -7.88
N HIS A 126 10.14 13.94 -8.61
CA HIS A 126 10.10 13.70 -10.05
C HIS A 126 10.20 15.02 -10.85
N THR A 127 9.20 15.89 -10.74
CA THR A 127 9.07 17.06 -11.60
C THR A 127 9.99 18.23 -11.21
N LYS A 128 10.49 18.91 -12.22
CA LYS A 128 11.20 20.21 -12.09
C LYS A 128 10.25 21.40 -12.19
N LEU A 129 9.02 21.19 -12.64
CA LEU A 129 7.99 22.22 -12.75
C LEU A 129 7.58 22.75 -11.36
N ARG A 130 7.13 23.99 -11.31
CA ARG A 130 6.65 24.62 -10.08
C ARG A 130 5.31 25.32 -10.32
N PRO A 131 4.33 25.22 -9.42
CA PRO A 131 4.38 24.36 -8.22
C PRO A 131 4.36 22.87 -8.58
N ALA A 132 5.14 22.05 -7.86
CA ALA A 132 5.11 20.60 -8.01
C ALA A 132 3.86 20.04 -7.34
N PRO A 133 3.18 19.04 -7.93
CA PRO A 133 2.12 18.32 -7.24
C PRO A 133 2.69 17.66 -5.97
N LEU A 134 1.97 17.77 -4.86
CA LEU A 134 2.39 17.21 -3.59
C LEU A 134 1.17 16.77 -2.78
N ASP A 135 1.12 15.50 -2.40
CA ASP A 135 0.09 14.95 -1.52
C ASP A 135 0.56 15.01 -0.07
N THR A 136 0.19 16.10 0.62
CA THR A 136 0.55 16.36 2.01
C THR A 136 -0.46 15.79 3.01
N ARG A 137 -1.53 15.16 2.53
CA ARG A 137 -2.61 14.70 3.39
C ARG A 137 -2.20 13.52 4.27
N LEU A 138 -2.36 13.70 5.58
CA LEU A 138 -2.41 12.65 6.59
C LEU A 138 -3.87 12.29 6.86
N GLY A 139 -4.29 11.07 6.50
CA GLY A 139 -5.63 10.57 6.80
C GLY A 139 -5.60 9.56 7.94
N VAL A 140 -6.55 9.67 8.87
CA VAL A 140 -6.67 8.77 10.03
C VAL A 140 -8.10 8.24 10.12
N LEU A 141 -8.22 6.93 10.32
CA LEU A 141 -9.49 6.27 10.59
C LEU A 141 -9.37 5.55 11.95
N ARG A 142 -10.29 5.85 12.87
CA ARG A 142 -10.27 5.37 14.25
C ARG A 142 -11.45 4.45 14.53
N PHE A 143 -11.18 3.35 15.23
CA PHE A 143 -12.17 2.39 15.69
C PHE A 143 -12.03 2.22 17.20
N ASP A 144 -13.10 2.50 17.94
CA ASP A 144 -13.16 2.31 19.38
C ASP A 144 -14.21 1.26 19.73
N ALA A 145 -13.92 0.43 20.70
CA ALA A 145 -14.87 -0.57 21.21
C ALA A 145 -16.11 0.12 21.77
N LEU A 146 -17.29 -0.40 21.42
CA LEU A 146 -18.56 0.22 21.81
C LEU A 146 -18.78 0.18 23.33
N ASP A 147 -18.38 -0.90 23.97
CA ASP A 147 -18.57 -1.15 25.40
C ASP A 147 -17.60 -0.39 26.30
N SER A 148 -16.31 -0.41 25.96
CA SER A 148 -15.23 0.12 26.80
C SER A 148 -14.71 1.49 26.34
N GLY A 149 -15.03 1.91 25.13
CA GLY A 149 -14.46 3.10 24.52
C GLY A 149 -12.97 3.03 24.21
N LYS A 150 -12.33 1.86 24.46
CA LYS A 150 -10.91 1.66 24.17
C LYS A 150 -10.66 1.59 22.67
N ASN A 151 -9.55 2.14 22.23
CA ASN A 151 -9.15 2.04 20.83
C ASN A 151 -8.90 0.57 20.44
N ILE A 152 -9.54 0.12 19.37
CA ILE A 152 -9.32 -1.20 18.75
C ILE A 152 -8.23 -1.08 17.72
N ALA A 153 -8.38 -0.08 16.82
CA ALA A 153 -7.48 0.10 15.70
C ALA A 153 -7.47 1.54 15.21
N THR A 154 -6.31 1.95 14.69
CA THR A 154 -6.09 3.21 13.98
C THR A 154 -5.47 2.91 12.63
N ILE A 155 -6.12 3.29 11.53
CA ILE A 155 -5.56 3.19 10.18
C ILE A 155 -5.00 4.55 9.81
N VAL A 156 -3.73 4.58 9.44
CA VAL A 156 -2.99 5.78 9.04
C VAL A 156 -2.68 5.70 7.56
N ASN A 157 -3.09 6.69 6.78
CA ASN A 157 -2.75 6.82 5.36
C ASN A 157 -1.94 8.08 5.16
N PHE A 158 -0.73 7.92 4.67
CA PHE A 158 0.21 9.00 4.40
C PHE A 158 1.02 8.68 3.16
N THR A 159 1.47 9.73 2.45
CA THR A 159 2.20 9.61 1.18
C THR A 159 3.66 10.00 1.39
N GLY A 160 4.57 9.01 1.40
CA GLY A 160 6.00 9.26 1.54
C GLY A 160 6.82 7.97 1.43
N HIS A 161 7.74 7.90 0.48
CA HIS A 161 8.61 6.74 0.29
C HIS A 161 9.43 6.45 1.56
N PRO A 162 9.38 5.24 2.14
CA PRO A 162 10.18 4.89 3.33
C PRO A 162 11.63 4.62 2.93
N THR A 163 12.36 5.69 2.71
CA THR A 163 13.77 5.71 2.29
C THR A 163 14.61 6.60 3.22
N ASN A 164 14.23 6.66 4.51
CA ASN A 164 15.01 7.38 5.52
C ASN A 164 16.32 6.66 5.86
N ILE A 165 16.33 5.34 5.78
CA ILE A 165 17.54 4.52 5.98
C ILE A 165 18.30 4.46 4.66
N SER A 166 19.63 4.59 4.71
CA SER A 166 20.50 4.48 3.53
C SER A 166 20.45 3.07 2.95
N SER A 167 20.51 2.94 1.63
CA SER A 167 20.63 1.66 0.91
C SER A 167 21.89 0.86 1.27
N ASP A 168 22.92 1.52 1.83
CA ASP A 168 24.14 0.86 2.31
C ASP A 168 23.92 0.04 3.58
N VAL A 169 22.83 0.31 4.31
CA VAL A 169 22.46 -0.43 5.51
C VAL A 169 21.72 -1.71 5.08
N ARG A 170 22.43 -2.84 5.10
CA ARG A 170 21.90 -4.16 4.69
C ARG A 170 21.18 -4.88 5.83
N LYS A 171 20.24 -4.20 6.48
CA LYS A 171 19.45 -4.78 7.60
C LYS A 171 17.96 -4.59 7.35
N PHE A 172 17.17 -5.52 7.82
CA PHE A 172 15.71 -5.40 7.78
C PHE A 172 15.21 -4.29 8.70
N SER A 173 14.27 -3.50 8.21
CA SER A 173 13.62 -2.43 8.97
C SER A 173 12.29 -2.02 8.33
N ALA A 174 11.33 -1.62 9.16
CA ALA A 174 10.11 -0.97 8.73
C ALA A 174 10.30 0.51 8.36
N ASP A 175 11.54 1.03 8.47
CA ASP A 175 11.86 2.45 8.30
C ASP A 175 10.99 3.33 9.24
N TYR A 176 10.71 4.58 8.87
CA TYR A 176 9.92 5.50 9.69
C TYR A 176 8.52 4.97 10.09
N VAL A 177 7.99 4.05 9.30
CA VAL A 177 6.66 3.46 9.53
C VAL A 177 6.63 2.68 10.85
N GLY A 178 7.69 1.94 11.15
CA GLY A 178 7.84 1.23 12.43
C GLY A 178 7.81 2.18 13.62
N ALA A 179 8.66 3.22 13.59
CA ALA A 179 8.75 4.22 14.65
C ALA A 179 7.45 5.03 14.84
N MET A 180 6.79 5.42 13.74
CA MET A 180 5.47 6.09 13.80
C MET A 180 4.44 5.20 14.49
N ARG A 181 4.37 3.92 14.10
CA ARG A 181 3.40 2.96 14.64
C ARG A 181 3.62 2.73 16.14
N GLU A 182 4.85 2.66 16.61
CA GLU A 182 5.18 2.52 18.03
C GLU A 182 4.64 3.69 18.84
N VAL A 183 4.95 4.94 18.44
CA VAL A 183 4.46 6.14 19.11
C VAL A 183 2.93 6.17 19.20
N VAL A 184 2.25 5.82 18.11
CA VAL A 184 0.78 5.85 18.09
C VAL A 184 0.20 4.72 18.94
N SER A 185 0.73 3.49 18.83
CA SER A 185 0.20 2.34 19.56
C SER A 185 0.41 2.44 21.07
N GLU A 186 1.53 3.00 21.52
CA GLU A 186 1.81 3.25 22.95
C GLU A 186 0.78 4.21 23.58
N GLN A 187 0.34 5.22 22.84
CA GLN A 187 -0.61 6.22 23.33
C GLN A 187 -2.07 5.77 23.21
N THR A 188 -2.41 5.00 22.18
CA THR A 188 -3.80 4.60 21.88
C THR A 188 -4.16 3.22 22.44
N GLY A 189 -3.18 2.37 22.63
CA GLY A 189 -3.35 0.96 23.06
C GLY A 189 -3.95 0.04 21.99
N GLY A 190 -4.30 0.57 20.82
CA GLY A 190 -4.89 -0.17 19.70
C GLY A 190 -3.88 -0.63 18.66
N ILE A 191 -4.34 -1.44 17.71
CA ILE A 191 -3.56 -1.84 16.54
C ILE A 191 -3.42 -0.64 15.59
N VAL A 192 -2.20 -0.37 15.14
CA VAL A 192 -1.95 0.70 14.15
C VAL A 192 -1.59 0.08 12.80
N VAL A 193 -2.38 0.38 11.77
CA VAL A 193 -2.18 -0.08 10.39
C VAL A 193 -1.74 1.11 9.54
N PHE A 194 -0.55 1.04 8.98
CA PHE A 194 -0.07 2.03 8.01
C PHE A 194 -0.46 1.61 6.59
N LYS A 195 -0.91 2.59 5.81
CA LYS A 195 -1.25 2.44 4.39
C LYS A 195 -0.53 3.52 3.59
N GLN A 196 0.39 3.08 2.74
CA GLN A 196 1.10 3.98 1.84
C GLN A 196 0.12 4.61 0.84
N GLY A 197 0.27 5.91 0.61
CA GLY A 197 -0.47 6.63 -0.42
C GLY A 197 0.11 6.45 -1.83
N ALA A 198 -0.22 7.37 -2.71
CA ALA A 198 0.31 7.43 -4.07
C ALA A 198 1.70 8.09 -4.07
N SER A 199 2.74 7.31 -3.71
CA SER A 199 4.07 7.86 -3.45
C SER A 199 5.08 7.67 -4.59
N GLY A 200 4.64 7.31 -5.81
CA GLY A 200 5.54 7.07 -6.93
C GLY A 200 6.50 8.23 -7.21
N ASP A 201 6.03 9.45 -7.13
CA ASP A 201 6.81 10.68 -7.31
C ASP A 201 7.12 11.41 -5.98
N ILE A 202 6.82 10.81 -4.81
CA ILE A 202 6.95 11.47 -3.51
C ILE A 202 7.99 10.77 -2.63
N SER A 203 9.02 11.50 -2.26
CA SER A 203 9.97 11.13 -1.20
C SER A 203 9.59 11.75 0.14
N VAL A 204 10.08 11.17 1.22
CA VAL A 204 10.11 11.86 2.52
C VAL A 204 10.99 13.09 2.45
N ASP A 205 10.61 14.14 3.19
CA ASP A 205 11.48 15.26 3.48
C ASP A 205 12.00 15.10 4.91
N ARG A 206 13.28 14.74 5.03
CA ARG A 206 13.88 14.52 6.35
C ARG A 206 13.97 15.82 7.15
N GLY A 207 14.26 16.94 6.48
CA GLY A 207 14.28 18.27 7.06
C GLY A 207 14.84 18.31 8.47
N ALA A 208 14.06 18.88 9.40
CA ALA A 208 14.38 18.94 10.82
C ALA A 208 14.04 17.67 11.62
N HIS A 209 13.53 16.60 10.98
CA HIS A 209 13.03 15.41 11.66
C HIS A 209 14.11 14.37 11.98
N GLY A 210 15.34 14.53 11.45
CA GLY A 210 16.48 13.66 11.74
C GLY A 210 16.47 12.34 10.98
N ASP A 211 16.79 11.24 11.68
CA ASP A 211 16.80 9.89 11.10
C ASP A 211 15.40 9.28 11.00
N TYR A 212 15.32 8.01 10.61
CA TYR A 212 14.03 7.29 10.46
C TYR A 212 13.23 7.20 11.77
N LEU A 213 13.93 7.13 12.93
CA LEU A 213 13.26 7.11 14.24
C LEU A 213 12.69 8.48 14.58
N GLY A 214 13.46 9.55 14.42
CA GLY A 214 13.04 10.92 14.65
C GLY A 214 11.90 11.34 13.73
N TYR A 215 12.01 11.00 12.43
CA TYR A 215 10.96 11.25 11.44
C TYR A 215 9.67 10.49 11.78
N GLY A 216 9.77 9.20 12.06
CA GLY A 216 8.63 8.37 12.43
C GLY A 216 7.94 8.87 13.71
N ALA A 217 8.73 9.24 14.72
CA ALA A 217 8.18 9.82 15.95
C ALA A 217 7.48 11.17 15.71
N ALA A 218 8.02 12.02 14.82
CA ALA A 218 7.38 13.29 14.45
C ALA A 218 6.05 13.03 13.73
N LEU A 219 6.01 12.13 12.75
CA LEU A 219 4.78 11.74 12.07
C LEU A 219 3.77 11.13 13.05
N GLY A 220 4.21 10.27 13.98
CA GLY A 220 3.35 9.69 15.01
C GLY A 220 2.66 10.74 15.88
N ARG A 221 3.38 11.81 16.25
CA ARG A 221 2.78 12.94 16.97
C ARG A 221 1.71 13.67 16.16
N GLU A 222 1.91 13.84 14.86
CA GLU A 222 0.87 14.43 13.99
C GLU A 222 -0.36 13.49 13.84
N VAL A 223 -0.14 12.17 13.74
CA VAL A 223 -1.23 11.17 13.78
C VAL A 223 -2.04 11.31 15.08
N LEU A 224 -1.36 11.43 16.22
CA LEU A 224 -2.03 11.57 17.52
C LEU A 224 -2.85 12.86 17.63
N LYS A 225 -2.39 13.97 17.05
CA LYS A 225 -3.18 15.21 16.99
C LYS A 225 -4.49 15.01 16.23
N VAL A 226 -4.42 14.42 15.04
CA VAL A 226 -5.62 14.08 14.25
C VAL A 226 -6.51 13.09 15.00
N TYR A 227 -5.90 12.04 15.59
CA TYR A 227 -6.62 11.04 16.38
C TYR A 227 -7.43 11.63 17.53
N GLN A 228 -6.88 12.63 18.25
CA GLN A 228 -7.53 13.29 19.38
C GLN A 228 -8.75 14.14 18.96
N GLU A 229 -8.73 14.69 17.76
CA GLU A 229 -9.83 15.49 17.19
C GLU A 229 -10.96 14.61 16.60
N ILE A 230 -10.73 13.30 16.41
CA ILE A 230 -11.72 12.40 15.83
C ILE A 230 -12.79 12.03 16.87
N GLU A 231 -14.03 12.34 16.55
CA GLU A 231 -15.20 11.87 17.25
C GLU A 231 -15.72 10.58 16.62
N CYS A 232 -15.66 9.45 17.34
CA CYS A 232 -16.17 8.17 16.89
C CYS A 232 -17.68 8.04 17.15
N LYS A 233 -18.43 7.63 16.10
CA LYS A 233 -19.88 7.48 16.15
C LYS A 233 -20.31 6.03 15.90
N VAL A 234 -21.44 5.66 16.47
CA VAL A 234 -22.14 4.40 16.14
C VAL A 234 -22.83 4.57 14.80
N VAL A 235 -22.78 3.52 13.98
CA VAL A 235 -23.54 3.46 12.73
C VAL A 235 -24.60 2.36 12.87
N ASP A 236 -25.88 2.72 12.94
CA ASP A 236 -26.98 1.79 13.21
C ASP A 236 -27.17 0.73 12.11
N ALA A 237 -27.02 1.13 10.85
CA ALA A 237 -27.16 0.27 9.69
C ALA A 237 -25.88 0.29 8.82
N PRO A 238 -24.79 -0.32 9.29
CA PRO A 238 -23.52 -0.26 8.58
C PRO A 238 -23.58 -1.02 7.27
N THR A 239 -23.01 -0.43 6.23
CA THR A 239 -22.96 -1.00 4.88
C THR A 239 -21.55 -1.07 4.36
N LEU A 240 -21.26 -2.14 3.62
CA LEU A 240 -20.02 -2.30 2.85
C LEU A 240 -20.36 -2.73 1.44
N ARG A 241 -19.94 -1.94 0.48
CA ARG A 241 -20.05 -2.26 -0.95
C ARG A 241 -18.67 -2.19 -1.57
N PHE A 242 -18.41 -3.01 -2.57
CA PHE A 242 -17.10 -3.04 -3.21
C PHE A 242 -17.18 -3.51 -4.66
N LYS A 243 -16.14 -3.17 -5.42
CA LYS A 243 -15.83 -3.68 -6.76
C LYS A 243 -14.33 -3.89 -6.88
N GLU A 244 -13.96 -4.91 -7.64
CA GLU A 244 -12.58 -5.23 -7.93
C GLU A 244 -12.45 -5.84 -9.32
N GLU A 245 -11.37 -5.47 -10.04
CA GLU A 245 -11.05 -6.04 -11.35
C GLU A 245 -9.55 -5.94 -11.61
N ARG A 246 -9.03 -6.87 -12.42
CA ARG A 246 -7.72 -6.77 -13.05
C ARG A 246 -7.89 -6.25 -14.47
N PHE A 247 -7.17 -5.18 -14.77
CA PHE A 247 -7.14 -4.57 -16.10
C PHE A 247 -5.97 -5.12 -16.88
N THR A 248 -5.99 -4.97 -18.20
CA THR A 248 -4.87 -5.35 -19.07
C THR A 248 -4.50 -4.15 -19.92
N TYR A 249 -3.25 -3.73 -19.82
CA TYR A 249 -2.67 -2.64 -20.61
C TYR A 249 -1.52 -3.16 -21.44
N SER A 250 -1.32 -2.58 -22.61
CA SER A 250 -0.13 -2.88 -23.42
C SER A 250 1.13 -2.43 -22.67
N SER A 251 2.22 -3.17 -22.90
CA SER A 251 3.52 -2.78 -22.35
C SER A 251 4.22 -1.77 -23.26
N ARG A 252 4.79 -0.72 -22.68
CA ARG A 252 5.72 0.21 -23.35
C ARG A 252 7.11 -0.39 -23.54
N THR A 253 7.39 -1.49 -22.83
CA THR A 253 8.68 -2.16 -22.78
C THR A 253 8.52 -3.59 -23.31
N ASP A 254 9.31 -3.96 -24.32
CA ASP A 254 9.37 -5.34 -24.80
C ASP A 254 10.31 -6.16 -23.91
N PHE A 255 9.75 -6.80 -22.88
CA PHE A 255 10.50 -7.64 -21.95
C PHE A 255 11.07 -8.92 -22.57
N LYS A 256 10.66 -9.28 -23.80
CA LYS A 256 11.24 -10.41 -24.56
C LYS A 256 12.51 -10.01 -25.32
N ASN A 257 12.75 -8.71 -25.47
CA ASN A 257 13.93 -8.19 -26.17
C ASN A 257 15.19 -8.41 -25.31
N PRO A 258 16.23 -9.14 -25.83
CA PRO A 258 17.45 -9.38 -25.08
C PRO A 258 18.21 -8.13 -24.64
N LEU A 259 18.14 -7.03 -25.39
CA LEU A 259 18.76 -5.75 -25.01
C LEU A 259 18.07 -5.17 -23.78
N VAL A 260 16.73 -5.22 -23.72
CA VAL A 260 15.95 -4.78 -22.56
C VAL A 260 16.31 -5.64 -21.35
N GLN A 261 16.37 -6.95 -21.49
CA GLN A 261 16.79 -7.86 -20.42
C GLN A 261 18.22 -7.55 -19.94
N GLY A 262 19.12 -7.23 -20.86
CA GLY A 262 20.49 -6.80 -20.54
C GLY A 262 20.52 -5.54 -19.68
N VAL A 263 19.71 -4.52 -20.01
CA VAL A 263 19.57 -3.30 -19.18
C VAL A 263 19.05 -3.61 -17.80
N TYR A 264 18.00 -4.44 -17.69
CA TYR A 264 17.46 -4.86 -16.40
C TYR A 264 18.47 -5.65 -15.57
N SER A 265 19.31 -6.49 -16.22
CA SER A 265 20.35 -7.27 -15.55
C SER A 265 21.48 -6.42 -14.97
N MET A 266 21.60 -5.16 -15.35
CA MET A 266 22.52 -4.19 -14.71
C MET A 266 22.00 -3.69 -13.35
N ALA A 267 20.69 -3.69 -13.16
CA ALA A 267 20.04 -3.20 -11.94
C ALA A 267 19.52 -4.34 -11.05
N PHE A 268 19.20 -5.49 -11.63
CA PHE A 268 18.56 -6.62 -10.95
C PHE A 268 19.32 -7.93 -11.20
N PHE A 269 19.20 -8.87 -10.29
CA PHE A 269 19.76 -10.21 -10.50
C PHE A 269 18.90 -11.03 -11.48
N PRO A 270 19.48 -12.05 -12.17
CA PRO A 270 18.84 -12.74 -13.28
C PRO A 270 17.45 -13.33 -12.94
N GLU A 271 17.29 -13.92 -11.77
CA GLU A 271 16.03 -14.55 -11.34
C GLU A 271 14.89 -13.53 -11.22
N LEU A 272 15.20 -12.28 -10.87
CA LEU A 272 14.21 -11.21 -10.81
C LEU A 272 13.85 -10.71 -12.23
N VAL A 273 14.82 -10.64 -13.13
CA VAL A 273 14.58 -10.30 -14.54
C VAL A 273 13.66 -11.33 -15.19
N GLU A 274 13.92 -12.62 -14.98
CA GLU A 274 13.07 -13.71 -15.46
C GLU A 274 11.63 -13.61 -14.91
N ASN A 275 11.50 -13.22 -13.64
CA ASN A 275 10.19 -12.95 -13.06
C ASN A 275 9.44 -11.83 -13.79
N PHE A 276 10.08 -10.70 -14.08
CA PHE A 276 9.47 -9.60 -14.82
C PHE A 276 9.10 -10.01 -16.25
N VAL A 277 9.96 -10.76 -16.94
CA VAL A 277 9.66 -11.29 -18.28
C VAL A 277 8.39 -12.15 -18.23
N ALA A 278 8.32 -13.08 -17.28
CA ALA A 278 7.18 -13.98 -17.15
C ALA A 278 5.88 -13.26 -16.79
N GLU A 279 5.96 -12.23 -15.92
CA GLU A 279 4.79 -11.49 -15.46
C GLU A 279 4.23 -10.54 -16.53
N TYR A 280 5.12 -9.89 -17.30
CA TYR A 280 4.74 -8.80 -18.20
C TYR A 280 4.72 -9.18 -19.68
N GLN A 281 5.02 -10.42 -20.03
CA GLN A 281 5.06 -10.87 -21.43
C GLN A 281 3.75 -10.69 -22.22
N ASP A 282 2.62 -10.71 -21.53
CA ASP A 282 1.26 -10.60 -22.10
C ASP A 282 0.57 -9.28 -21.69
N GLY A 283 1.37 -8.26 -21.38
CA GLY A 283 0.89 -6.95 -20.93
C GLY A 283 0.94 -6.79 -19.42
N ILE A 284 0.68 -5.56 -18.99
CA ILE A 284 0.68 -5.15 -17.58
C ILE A 284 -0.74 -5.32 -17.04
N ARG A 285 -0.89 -6.09 -15.95
CA ARG A 285 -2.21 -6.49 -15.45
C ARG A 285 -2.51 -5.98 -14.03
N PRO A 286 -2.58 -4.65 -13.82
CA PRO A 286 -2.84 -4.07 -12.51
C PRO A 286 -4.24 -4.41 -12.01
N ARG A 287 -4.34 -4.49 -10.68
CA ARG A 287 -5.60 -4.65 -9.96
C ARG A 287 -6.04 -3.32 -9.39
N LEU A 288 -7.33 -3.03 -9.53
CA LEU A 288 -8.01 -1.94 -8.86
C LEU A 288 -9.06 -2.53 -7.92
N THR A 289 -9.01 -2.15 -6.66
CA THR A 289 -9.97 -2.54 -5.62
C THR A 289 -10.63 -1.28 -5.06
N VAL A 290 -11.95 -1.21 -5.04
CA VAL A 290 -12.71 -0.07 -4.50
C VAL A 290 -13.73 -0.59 -3.51
N ALA A 291 -13.78 0.02 -2.33
CA ALA A 291 -14.82 -0.26 -1.35
C ALA A 291 -15.38 1.04 -0.76
N VAL A 292 -16.65 1.01 -0.41
CA VAL A 292 -17.35 2.11 0.27
C VAL A 292 -17.97 1.57 1.56
N LEU A 293 -17.55 2.15 2.68
CA LEU A 293 -18.06 1.87 4.01
C LEU A 293 -19.04 2.98 4.42
N ASN A 294 -20.23 2.58 4.84
CA ASN A 294 -21.30 3.47 5.34
C ASN A 294 -21.70 4.60 4.39
N LYS A 295 -21.49 4.44 3.08
CA LYS A 295 -21.71 5.46 2.03
C LYS A 295 -20.85 6.73 2.15
N GLU A 296 -19.95 6.80 3.09
CA GLU A 296 -19.17 8.00 3.47
C GLU A 296 -17.67 7.82 3.26
N ILE A 297 -17.15 6.62 3.56
CA ILE A 297 -15.72 6.35 3.55
C ILE A 297 -15.38 5.46 2.36
N ALA A 298 -14.61 5.99 1.43
CA ALA A 298 -14.10 5.26 0.28
C ALA A 298 -12.67 4.76 0.52
N PHE A 299 -12.41 3.53 0.09
CA PHE A 299 -11.09 2.93 0.01
C PHE A 299 -10.82 2.57 -1.45
N VAL A 300 -9.68 3.01 -1.97
CA VAL A 300 -9.24 2.71 -3.34
C VAL A 300 -7.83 2.14 -3.29
N GLY A 301 -7.67 0.90 -3.69
CA GLY A 301 -6.39 0.20 -3.74
C GLY A 301 -5.90 0.03 -5.16
N GLY A 302 -4.68 0.49 -5.45
CA GLY A 302 -4.00 0.31 -6.73
C GLY A 302 -2.73 -0.53 -6.59
N SER A 303 -2.52 -1.49 -7.49
CA SER A 303 -1.39 -2.42 -7.45
C SER A 303 -0.14 -1.85 -8.13
N GLY A 304 0.39 -0.77 -7.59
CA GLY A 304 1.62 -0.14 -8.11
C GLY A 304 1.96 1.17 -7.42
N GLU A 305 2.97 1.84 -7.97
CA GLU A 305 3.51 3.11 -7.52
C GLU A 305 2.86 4.27 -8.28
N PHE A 306 1.64 4.62 -7.89
CA PHE A 306 0.93 5.73 -8.51
C PHE A 306 1.57 7.07 -8.15
N PHE A 307 1.64 8.00 -9.10
CA PHE A 307 2.05 9.38 -8.85
C PHE A 307 0.98 10.11 -8.04
N CYS A 308 1.39 11.03 -7.19
CA CYS A 308 0.52 11.66 -6.18
C CYS A 308 -0.70 12.36 -6.76
N ASN A 309 -0.59 12.93 -7.96
CA ASN A 309 -1.69 13.61 -8.64
C ASN A 309 -2.90 12.68 -8.89
N HIS A 310 -2.68 11.38 -9.04
CA HIS A 310 -3.78 10.41 -9.17
C HIS A 310 -4.64 10.39 -7.91
N ALA A 311 -4.03 10.32 -6.72
CA ALA A 311 -4.76 10.31 -5.45
C ALA A 311 -5.40 11.66 -5.13
N ILE A 312 -4.72 12.77 -5.41
CA ILE A 312 -5.24 14.13 -5.24
C ILE A 312 -6.52 14.31 -6.06
N ARG A 313 -6.43 14.09 -7.39
CA ARG A 313 -7.57 14.26 -8.32
C ARG A 313 -8.70 13.25 -8.05
N LEU A 314 -8.37 12.05 -7.57
CA LEU A 314 -9.38 11.07 -7.15
C LEU A 314 -10.20 11.62 -5.97
N ARG A 315 -9.55 12.12 -4.92
CA ARG A 315 -10.21 12.67 -3.72
C ARG A 315 -11.09 13.88 -4.07
N GLU A 316 -10.59 14.81 -4.85
CA GLU A 316 -11.33 16.00 -5.29
C GLU A 316 -12.62 15.64 -6.02
N ARG A 317 -12.60 14.57 -6.82
CA ARG A 317 -13.71 14.16 -7.70
C ARG A 317 -14.62 13.10 -7.08
N ALA A 318 -14.19 12.38 -6.06
CA ALA A 318 -14.94 11.26 -5.48
C ALA A 318 -16.25 11.71 -4.80
N ARG A 319 -16.32 12.95 -4.30
CA ARG A 319 -17.45 13.48 -3.52
C ARG A 319 -17.86 12.56 -2.37
N MET A 320 -16.86 12.04 -1.67
CA MET A 320 -16.97 11.24 -0.46
C MET A 320 -16.53 12.09 0.72
N GLU A 321 -17.07 11.82 1.91
CA GLU A 321 -16.62 12.49 3.13
C GLU A 321 -15.14 12.21 3.40
N SER A 322 -14.73 10.95 3.19
CA SER A 322 -13.33 10.57 3.13
C SER A 322 -13.04 9.61 2.01
N CYS A 323 -11.89 9.80 1.36
CA CYS A 323 -11.38 8.89 0.35
C CYS A 323 -9.90 8.59 0.64
N PHE A 324 -9.62 7.31 0.94
CA PHE A 324 -8.30 6.78 1.21
C PHE A 324 -7.77 6.08 -0.03
N PHE A 325 -6.61 6.50 -0.52
CA PHE A 325 -5.91 5.80 -1.60
C PHE A 325 -4.77 4.97 -1.02
N PHE A 326 -4.72 3.70 -1.38
CA PHE A 326 -3.69 2.74 -0.97
C PHE A 326 -2.88 2.30 -2.18
N GLY A 327 -1.66 2.77 -2.31
CA GLY A 327 -0.69 2.26 -3.27
C GLY A 327 -0.14 0.90 -2.86
N TYR A 328 0.61 0.26 -3.75
CA TYR A 328 1.25 -1.06 -3.49
C TYR A 328 0.27 -2.13 -3.00
N CYS A 329 -0.98 -2.01 -3.41
CA CYS A 329 -2.10 -2.74 -2.84
C CYS A 329 -2.59 -3.86 -3.77
N ASN A 330 -2.68 -5.08 -3.23
CA ASN A 330 -3.24 -6.24 -3.94
C ASN A 330 -2.48 -6.59 -5.23
N GLY A 331 -1.16 -6.55 -5.18
CA GLY A 331 -0.24 -6.77 -6.29
C GLY A 331 0.76 -5.62 -6.43
N TYR A 332 1.65 -5.74 -7.44
CA TYR A 332 2.63 -4.69 -7.73
C TYR A 332 3.01 -4.71 -9.21
N HIS A 333 2.87 -3.58 -9.89
CA HIS A 333 3.11 -3.45 -11.34
C HIS A 333 3.95 -2.23 -11.69
N GLN A 334 4.92 -1.91 -10.84
CA GLN A 334 5.83 -0.77 -10.97
C GLN A 334 5.08 0.58 -10.99
N TYR A 335 5.61 1.58 -11.72
CA TYR A 335 5.10 2.95 -11.66
C TYR A 335 3.90 3.20 -12.58
N PHE A 336 3.00 4.05 -12.09
CA PHE A 336 1.88 4.63 -12.84
C PHE A 336 2.00 6.17 -12.79
N PRO A 337 2.84 6.75 -13.66
CA PRO A 337 2.93 8.20 -13.80
C PRO A 337 1.65 8.77 -14.42
N THR A 338 1.44 10.08 -14.28
CA THR A 338 0.43 10.78 -15.07
C THR A 338 0.91 10.95 -16.53
N ILE A 339 -0.02 11.27 -17.43
CA ILE A 339 0.31 11.58 -18.84
C ILE A 339 1.32 12.72 -18.89
N GLU A 340 1.12 13.77 -18.10
CA GLU A 340 2.00 14.93 -18.02
C GLU A 340 3.41 14.54 -17.52
N ALA A 341 3.49 13.73 -16.48
CA ALA A 341 4.76 13.24 -15.96
C ALA A 341 5.48 12.32 -16.96
N THR A 342 4.73 11.52 -17.73
CA THR A 342 5.30 10.71 -18.82
C THR A 342 5.89 11.60 -19.93
N ALA A 343 5.24 12.70 -20.26
CA ALA A 343 5.75 13.66 -21.25
C ALA A 343 6.99 14.41 -20.73
N GLU A 344 7.12 14.63 -19.43
CA GLU A 344 8.32 15.20 -18.80
C GLU A 344 9.49 14.20 -18.81
N GLY A 345 9.20 12.88 -18.71
CA GLY A 345 10.20 11.81 -18.66
C GLY A 345 10.91 11.73 -17.30
N GLY A 346 11.95 10.90 -17.22
CA GLY A 346 12.76 10.72 -16.02
C GLY A 346 12.29 9.58 -15.10
N TYR A 347 12.99 9.42 -13.97
CA TYR A 347 12.75 8.28 -13.07
C TYR A 347 11.31 8.22 -12.57
N GLY A 348 10.71 7.03 -12.65
CA GLY A 348 9.30 6.79 -12.32
C GLY A 348 8.34 7.01 -13.50
N ALA A 349 8.77 7.69 -14.59
CA ALA A 349 7.96 7.96 -15.76
C ALA A 349 8.48 7.29 -17.05
N ASP A 350 9.78 6.95 -17.08
CA ASP A 350 10.39 6.27 -18.20
C ASP A 350 9.89 4.82 -18.33
N ALA A 351 9.83 4.30 -19.56
CA ALA A 351 9.27 3.00 -19.89
C ALA A 351 9.90 1.83 -19.11
N GLN A 352 11.17 1.95 -18.70
CA GLN A 352 11.88 0.92 -17.93
C GLN A 352 11.25 0.66 -16.56
N VAL A 353 10.70 1.67 -15.91
CA VAL A 353 10.09 1.56 -14.58
C VAL A 353 8.58 1.82 -14.58
N ALA A 354 8.06 2.37 -15.67
CA ALA A 354 6.62 2.60 -15.90
C ALA A 354 6.18 1.84 -17.17
N PRO A 355 6.15 0.51 -17.12
CA PRO A 355 5.96 -0.30 -18.33
C PRO A 355 4.54 -0.27 -18.88
N ALA A 356 3.52 0.11 -18.11
CA ALA A 356 2.15 0.20 -18.60
C ALA A 356 2.00 1.31 -19.66
N GLN A 357 1.08 1.13 -20.59
CA GLN A 357 0.75 2.16 -21.59
C GLN A 357 0.48 3.52 -20.95
N ILE A 358 0.78 4.57 -21.69
CA ILE A 358 0.55 5.97 -21.24
C ILE A 358 -0.94 6.14 -20.95
N GLY A 359 -1.28 6.77 -19.81
CA GLY A 359 -2.65 7.00 -19.39
C GLY A 359 -3.29 5.84 -18.60
N ALA A 360 -2.58 4.73 -18.39
CA ALA A 360 -3.11 3.60 -17.58
C ALA A 360 -3.49 4.03 -16.16
N GLY A 361 -2.72 4.95 -15.55
CA GLY A 361 -3.03 5.50 -14.23
C GLY A 361 -4.34 6.29 -14.22
N GLU A 362 -4.54 7.16 -15.20
CA GLU A 362 -5.77 7.94 -15.39
C GLU A 362 -6.99 7.02 -15.63
N ASP A 363 -6.84 6.00 -16.47
CA ASP A 363 -7.91 5.03 -16.73
C ASP A 363 -8.37 4.32 -15.47
N LEU A 364 -7.42 3.83 -14.66
CA LEU A 364 -7.70 3.18 -13.38
C LEU A 364 -8.41 4.14 -12.42
N MET A 365 -7.96 5.40 -12.31
CA MET A 365 -8.60 6.38 -11.43
C MET A 365 -9.98 6.81 -11.93
N ASN A 366 -10.17 6.96 -13.23
CA ASN A 366 -11.49 7.20 -13.81
C ASN A 366 -12.44 6.02 -13.57
N GLN A 367 -11.93 4.78 -13.64
CA GLN A 367 -12.72 3.59 -13.31
C GLN A 367 -13.06 3.52 -11.82
N ALA A 368 -12.12 3.89 -10.93
CA ALA A 368 -12.39 4.01 -9.50
C ALA A 368 -13.55 4.99 -9.24
N LEU A 369 -13.53 6.17 -9.88
CA LEU A 369 -14.61 7.15 -9.79
C LEU A 369 -15.95 6.60 -10.27
N ARG A 370 -15.98 5.94 -11.43
CA ARG A 370 -17.22 5.30 -11.94
C ARG A 370 -17.78 4.32 -10.92
N TRP A 371 -16.94 3.49 -10.32
CA TRP A 371 -17.36 2.51 -9.32
C TRP A 371 -17.83 3.19 -8.03
N LEU A 372 -17.14 4.21 -7.54
CA LEU A 372 -17.56 4.97 -6.36
C LEU A 372 -18.98 5.55 -6.56
N TYR A 373 -19.28 6.13 -7.73
CA TYR A 373 -20.63 6.64 -8.02
C TYR A 373 -21.70 5.55 -8.16
N GLN A 374 -21.30 4.31 -8.48
CA GLN A 374 -22.23 3.18 -8.58
C GLN A 374 -22.54 2.51 -7.24
N ILE A 375 -21.57 2.53 -6.30
CA ILE A 375 -21.67 1.73 -5.07
C ILE A 375 -21.80 2.55 -3.78
N ARG A 376 -21.76 3.88 -3.84
CA ARG A 376 -21.94 4.76 -2.68
C ARG A 376 -23.37 4.74 -2.13
#